data_74410d5a26ce45cc95f15e8ebaf07815
#
_entry.id   74410d5a26ce45cc95f15e8ebaf07815
#
_cell.length_a   1.000
_cell.length_b   1.000
_cell.length_c   1.000
_cell.angle_alpha   90.00
_cell.angle_beta   90.00
_cell.angle_gamma   90.00
#
_symmetry.space_group_name_H-M   'P 1'
#
loop_
_entity.id
_entity.type
_entity.pdbx_description
1 polymer ?
#
loop_
_entity_poly.entity_id
_entity_poly.type
_entity_poly.pdbx_seq_one_letter_code
_entity_poly.pdbx_strand_id
1 'polypeptide(L)'
;MRSNTKQALLVTVVGVTLFVALLRLSDVLAFAAQLVDLVLPILAGGILALFLSVPMAGLEKRLGRLFAKARKQPSGKALHLLSFLLTLLGVVLVLVLALTLLIPELVQSFHSLYLQIEANIPRWTAYLHAQDPDMGWLMSRLEGIDWEQLLHKVTSGLDTVLVNAAGAVSATVNLVVTASFALIISVYLSLGAQSLGHQARTLVRAYLKPGHAAWVLKFCRLFRQSFANFLTGQCSEAVILGMLMSLAFSLFRIPYGSLVGMLTAICAIIPYVGALLSCVISVFLVLLVDPLLAVRALLVYLAVQFIENQFIYPRVVGKSVGLSPLYTLVAAMIGGKLFGILGILFFITLTAVVLELVKEDACRRLRTKETLQ
;
A
#
# COMPACT_ATOMS: atom_id res chain seq x y z
N MET A 1 41.86 -39.76 -16.01
CA MET A 1 42.62 -38.68 -15.37
C MET A 1 42.09 -37.26 -15.63
N ARG A 2 41.49 -36.93 -16.79
CA ARG A 2 40.98 -35.57 -17.05
C ARG A 2 39.75 -35.10 -16.21
N SER A 3 38.98 -36.01 -15.63
CA SER A 3 37.78 -35.66 -14.80
C SER A 3 38.19 -35.13 -13.44
N ASN A 4 39.15 -35.78 -12.74
CA ASN A 4 39.57 -35.40 -11.40
C ASN A 4 40.30 -34.03 -11.39
N THR A 5 41.08 -33.73 -12.40
CA THR A 5 41.75 -32.42 -12.53
C THR A 5 40.81 -31.27 -12.72
N LYS A 6 39.72 -31.47 -13.49
CA LYS A 6 38.66 -30.45 -13.66
C LYS A 6 37.89 -30.22 -12.38
N GLN A 7 37.59 -31.28 -11.62
CA GLN A 7 36.91 -31.17 -10.35
C GLN A 7 37.80 -30.50 -9.27
N ALA A 8 39.09 -30.86 -9.20
CA ALA A 8 40.04 -30.20 -8.28
C ALA A 8 40.17 -28.70 -8.62
N LEU A 9 40.31 -28.36 -9.92
CA LEU A 9 40.43 -26.97 -10.34
C LEU A 9 39.13 -26.17 -10.04
N LEU A 10 37.98 -26.79 -10.22
CA LEU A 10 36.68 -26.16 -9.89
C LEU A 10 36.53 -25.91 -8.39
N VAL A 11 36.90 -26.88 -7.55
CA VAL A 11 36.88 -26.74 -6.09
C VAL A 11 37.86 -25.65 -5.64
N THR A 12 39.06 -25.59 -6.19
CA THR A 12 40.04 -24.55 -5.89
C THR A 12 39.56 -23.17 -6.29
N VAL A 13 39.02 -23.01 -7.51
CA VAL A 13 38.47 -21.71 -7.97
C VAL A 13 37.29 -21.27 -7.09
N VAL A 14 36.36 -22.17 -6.80
CA VAL A 14 35.22 -21.86 -5.91
C VAL A 14 35.72 -21.52 -4.50
N GLY A 15 36.67 -22.27 -3.96
CA GLY A 15 37.25 -22.01 -2.62
C GLY A 15 37.96 -20.65 -2.53
N VAL A 16 38.78 -20.32 -3.53
CA VAL A 16 39.46 -19.01 -3.59
C VAL A 16 38.47 -17.87 -3.78
N THR A 17 37.45 -18.04 -4.65
CA THR A 17 36.43 -17.01 -4.86
C THR A 17 35.62 -16.78 -3.60
N LEU A 18 35.24 -17.83 -2.90
CA LEU A 18 34.49 -17.75 -1.65
C LEU A 18 35.33 -17.11 -0.52
N PHE A 19 36.63 -17.44 -0.43
CA PHE A 19 37.54 -16.83 0.50
C PHE A 19 37.74 -15.33 0.25
N VAL A 20 37.96 -14.93 -1.01
CA VAL A 20 38.10 -13.52 -1.39
C VAL A 20 36.78 -12.77 -1.15
N ALA A 21 35.63 -13.38 -1.43
CA ALA A 21 34.32 -12.80 -1.18
C ALA A 21 34.06 -12.59 0.33
N LEU A 22 34.54 -13.51 1.18
CA LEU A 22 34.46 -13.37 2.65
C LEU A 22 35.40 -12.27 3.16
N LEU A 23 36.62 -12.16 2.60
CA LEU A 23 37.59 -11.11 2.99
C LEU A 23 37.08 -9.71 2.59
N ARG A 24 36.32 -9.60 1.47
CA ARG A 24 35.72 -8.36 0.97
C ARG A 24 34.20 -8.36 1.08
N LEU A 25 33.69 -8.83 2.21
CA LEU A 25 32.24 -8.97 2.41
C LEU A 25 31.48 -7.63 2.26
N SER A 26 32.08 -6.52 2.71
CA SER A 26 31.55 -5.17 2.53
C SER A 26 31.38 -4.80 1.05
N ASP A 27 32.36 -5.11 0.21
CA ASP A 27 32.33 -4.77 -1.21
C ASP A 27 31.31 -5.66 -1.95
N VAL A 28 31.23 -6.93 -1.58
CA VAL A 28 30.21 -7.87 -2.11
C VAL A 28 28.81 -7.44 -1.72
N LEU A 29 28.59 -7.02 -0.48
CA LEU A 29 27.30 -6.52 -0.02
C LEU A 29 26.94 -5.19 -0.70
N ALA A 30 27.91 -4.28 -0.87
CA ALA A 30 27.71 -3.03 -1.61
C ALA A 30 27.36 -3.29 -3.09
N PHE A 31 28.03 -4.22 -3.75
CA PHE A 31 27.69 -4.63 -5.11
C PHE A 31 26.29 -5.27 -5.20
N ALA A 32 25.95 -6.13 -4.24
CA ALA A 32 24.62 -6.72 -4.18
C ALA A 32 23.54 -5.65 -3.96
N ALA A 33 23.79 -4.64 -3.11
CA ALA A 33 22.88 -3.50 -2.93
C ALA A 33 22.70 -2.69 -4.22
N GLN A 34 23.78 -2.41 -4.96
CA GLN A 34 23.71 -1.73 -6.25
C GLN A 34 22.89 -2.53 -7.28
N LEU A 35 23.03 -3.86 -7.30
CA LEU A 35 22.19 -4.71 -8.16
C LEU A 35 20.71 -4.65 -7.79
N VAL A 36 20.40 -4.61 -6.50
CA VAL A 36 19.03 -4.44 -6.00
C VAL A 36 18.49 -3.09 -6.42
N ASP A 37 19.25 -2.00 -6.27
CA ASP A 37 18.85 -0.65 -6.68
C ASP A 37 18.59 -0.54 -8.18
N LEU A 38 19.36 -1.27 -9.01
CA LEU A 38 19.14 -1.33 -10.45
C LEU A 38 17.85 -2.08 -10.83
N VAL A 39 17.50 -3.12 -10.08
CA VAL A 39 16.31 -3.95 -10.34
C VAL A 39 15.05 -3.33 -9.72
N LEU A 40 15.20 -2.53 -8.68
CA LEU A 40 14.10 -1.92 -7.94
C LEU A 40 13.10 -1.15 -8.83
N PRO A 41 13.49 -0.27 -9.77
CA PRO A 41 12.58 0.42 -10.67
C PRO A 41 11.78 -0.54 -11.56
N ILE A 42 12.39 -1.65 -11.97
CA ILE A 42 11.75 -2.67 -12.83
C ILE A 42 10.66 -3.39 -12.02
N LEU A 43 10.97 -3.79 -10.80
CA LEU A 43 10.00 -4.44 -9.91
C LEU A 43 8.87 -3.47 -9.51
N ALA A 44 9.22 -2.25 -9.15
CA ALA A 44 8.24 -1.20 -8.83
C ALA A 44 7.32 -0.91 -10.03
N GLY A 45 7.88 -0.78 -11.23
CA GLY A 45 7.11 -0.62 -12.47
C GLY A 45 6.21 -1.82 -12.77
N GLY A 46 6.67 -3.05 -12.50
CA GLY A 46 5.88 -4.27 -12.61
C GLY A 46 4.70 -4.30 -11.62
N ILE A 47 4.94 -3.94 -10.37
CA ILE A 47 3.89 -3.83 -9.35
C ILE A 47 2.88 -2.73 -9.74
N LEU A 48 3.35 -1.58 -10.18
CA LEU A 48 2.50 -0.49 -10.65
C LEU A 48 1.66 -0.88 -11.88
N ALA A 49 2.25 -1.63 -12.82
CA ALA A 49 1.52 -2.19 -13.97
C ALA A 49 0.41 -3.16 -13.52
N LEU A 50 0.66 -4.00 -12.52
CA LEU A 50 -0.36 -4.86 -11.93
C LEU A 50 -1.49 -4.04 -11.30
N PHE A 51 -1.16 -2.96 -10.59
CA PHE A 51 -2.14 -2.03 -10.04
C PHE A 51 -3.04 -1.43 -11.11
N LEU A 52 -2.45 -0.88 -12.16
CA LEU A 52 -3.18 -0.27 -13.28
C LEU A 52 -4.00 -1.31 -14.06
N SER A 53 -3.57 -2.57 -14.10
CA SER A 53 -4.28 -3.63 -14.84
C SER A 53 -5.69 -3.93 -14.30
N VAL A 54 -5.94 -3.69 -13.02
CA VAL A 54 -7.23 -3.98 -12.37
C VAL A 54 -8.32 -3.00 -12.82
N PRO A 55 -8.20 -1.67 -12.62
CA PRO A 55 -9.20 -0.71 -13.10
C PRO A 55 -9.26 -0.70 -14.64
N MET A 56 -8.13 -0.90 -15.32
CA MET A 56 -8.07 -0.97 -16.77
C MET A 56 -8.91 -2.12 -17.34
N ALA A 57 -8.83 -3.33 -16.76
CA ALA A 57 -9.66 -4.47 -17.19
C ALA A 57 -11.17 -4.20 -16.99
N GLY A 58 -11.53 -3.49 -15.92
CA GLY A 58 -12.90 -3.05 -15.67
C GLY A 58 -13.40 -2.06 -16.72
N LEU A 59 -12.58 -1.07 -17.04
CA LEU A 59 -12.87 -0.06 -18.07
C LEU A 59 -12.92 -0.68 -19.46
N GLU A 60 -11.99 -1.54 -19.84
CA GLU A 60 -11.95 -2.23 -21.12
C GLU A 60 -13.25 -3.04 -21.35
N LYS A 61 -13.71 -3.76 -20.32
CA LYS A 61 -14.97 -4.50 -20.37
C LYS A 61 -16.20 -3.58 -20.55
N ARG A 62 -16.24 -2.42 -19.87
CA ARG A 62 -17.33 -1.45 -19.98
C ARG A 62 -17.32 -0.75 -21.32
N LEU A 63 -16.17 -0.25 -21.76
CA LEU A 63 -15.99 0.39 -23.06
C LEU A 63 -16.29 -0.58 -24.21
N GLY A 64 -15.81 -1.83 -24.13
CA GLY A 64 -16.11 -2.86 -25.12
C GLY A 64 -17.62 -3.08 -25.30
N ARG A 65 -18.40 -3.08 -24.20
CA ARG A 65 -19.88 -3.17 -24.26
C ARG A 65 -20.51 -1.92 -24.90
N LEU A 66 -20.02 -0.72 -24.59
CA LEU A 66 -20.53 0.54 -25.15
C LEU A 66 -20.26 0.63 -26.65
N PHE A 67 -19.06 0.29 -27.09
CA PHE A 67 -18.69 0.28 -28.52
C PHE A 67 -19.39 -0.84 -29.32
N ALA A 68 -19.62 -2.01 -28.70
CA ALA A 68 -20.43 -3.06 -29.32
C ALA A 68 -21.86 -2.60 -29.61
N LYS A 69 -22.43 -1.76 -28.73
CA LYS A 69 -23.78 -1.15 -28.91
C LYS A 69 -23.79 -0.05 -29.97
N ALA A 70 -22.65 0.63 -30.18
CA ALA A 70 -22.51 1.77 -31.09
C ALA A 70 -22.12 1.39 -32.53
N ARG A 71 -22.11 0.11 -32.91
CA ARG A 71 -21.80 -0.41 -34.26
C ARG A 71 -20.40 -0.06 -34.82
N LYS A 72 -19.54 0.61 -34.06
CA LYS A 72 -18.13 0.90 -34.38
C LYS A 72 -17.25 0.14 -33.40
N GLN A 73 -16.69 -1.00 -33.84
CA GLN A 73 -15.71 -1.71 -33.03
C GLN A 73 -14.33 -1.10 -33.26
N PRO A 74 -13.73 -0.41 -32.28
CA PRO A 74 -12.34 0.00 -32.37
C PRO A 74 -11.44 -1.26 -32.43
N SER A 75 -10.31 -1.14 -33.10
CA SER A 75 -9.28 -2.19 -33.05
C SER A 75 -8.97 -2.56 -31.60
N GLY A 76 -8.79 -3.84 -31.31
CA GLY A 76 -8.48 -4.29 -29.94
C GLY A 76 -7.31 -3.54 -29.29
N LYS A 77 -6.32 -3.11 -30.09
CA LYS A 77 -5.19 -2.28 -29.64
C LYS A 77 -5.66 -0.86 -29.26
N ALA A 78 -6.57 -0.25 -30.04
CA ALA A 78 -7.10 1.08 -29.76
C ALA A 78 -7.96 1.09 -28.50
N LEU A 79 -8.79 0.06 -28.29
CA LEU A 79 -9.57 -0.11 -27.08
C LEU A 79 -8.68 -0.25 -25.82
N HIS A 80 -7.62 -1.04 -25.94
CA HIS A 80 -6.66 -1.24 -24.86
C HIS A 80 -5.92 0.05 -24.50
N LEU A 81 -5.43 0.80 -25.50
CA LEU A 81 -4.78 2.10 -25.30
C LEU A 81 -5.74 3.12 -24.68
N LEU A 82 -6.98 3.20 -25.15
CA LEU A 82 -7.99 4.11 -24.60
C LEU A 82 -8.31 3.76 -23.14
N SER A 83 -8.49 2.47 -22.84
CA SER A 83 -8.71 2.00 -21.48
C SER A 83 -7.53 2.32 -20.55
N PHE A 84 -6.30 2.21 -21.04
CA PHE A 84 -5.11 2.58 -20.31
C PHE A 84 -5.06 4.08 -20.01
N LEU A 85 -5.26 4.94 -21.01
CA LEU A 85 -5.25 6.40 -20.85
C LEU A 85 -6.35 6.87 -19.89
N LEU A 86 -7.56 6.32 -20.00
CA LEU A 86 -8.65 6.62 -19.08
C LEU A 86 -8.38 6.12 -17.67
N THR A 87 -7.73 4.97 -17.51
CA THR A 87 -7.32 4.47 -16.20
C THR A 87 -6.28 5.39 -15.57
N LEU A 88 -5.25 5.76 -16.31
CA LEU A 88 -4.20 6.65 -15.83
C LEU A 88 -4.76 8.01 -15.45
N LEU A 89 -5.58 8.58 -16.33
CA LEU A 89 -6.28 9.85 -16.05
C LEU A 89 -7.18 9.75 -14.82
N GLY A 90 -7.93 8.65 -14.68
CA GLY A 90 -8.79 8.40 -13.52
C GLY A 90 -8.02 8.28 -12.21
N VAL A 91 -6.89 7.56 -12.21
CA VAL A 91 -6.02 7.43 -11.02
C VAL A 91 -5.43 8.80 -10.65
N VAL A 92 -4.90 9.55 -11.62
CA VAL A 92 -4.36 10.89 -11.38
C VAL A 92 -5.46 11.83 -10.88
N LEU A 93 -6.65 11.80 -11.50
CA LEU A 93 -7.78 12.62 -11.07
C LEU A 93 -8.21 12.32 -9.64
N VAL A 94 -8.34 11.04 -9.27
CA VAL A 94 -8.68 10.64 -7.89
C VAL A 94 -7.62 11.11 -6.91
N LEU A 95 -6.33 11.00 -7.27
CA LEU A 95 -5.23 11.40 -6.42
C LEU A 95 -5.19 12.92 -6.24
N VAL A 96 -5.36 13.69 -7.33
CA VAL A 96 -5.45 15.16 -7.28
C VAL A 96 -6.67 15.60 -6.46
N LEU A 97 -7.82 14.99 -6.68
CA LEU A 97 -9.05 15.30 -5.95
C LEU A 97 -8.90 14.98 -4.45
N ALA A 98 -8.30 13.85 -4.11
CA ALA A 98 -8.01 13.49 -2.72
C ALA A 98 -7.08 14.52 -2.06
N LEU A 99 -6.01 14.92 -2.73
CA LEU A 99 -5.07 15.91 -2.20
C LEU A 99 -5.71 17.30 -2.08
N THR A 100 -6.44 17.76 -3.10
CA THR A 100 -7.07 19.08 -3.10
C THR A 100 -8.21 19.22 -2.09
N LEU A 101 -8.87 18.13 -1.72
CA LEU A 101 -9.89 18.13 -0.67
C LEU A 101 -9.27 17.95 0.73
N LEU A 102 -8.32 17.02 0.87
CA LEU A 102 -7.72 16.69 2.17
C LEU A 102 -6.82 17.79 2.71
N ILE A 103 -5.98 18.38 1.86
CA ILE A 103 -4.97 19.33 2.33
C ILE A 103 -5.58 20.62 2.88
N PRO A 104 -6.51 21.31 2.21
CA PRO A 104 -7.14 22.49 2.77
C PRO A 104 -7.89 22.20 4.08
N GLU A 105 -8.58 21.07 4.15
CA GLU A 105 -9.30 20.64 5.35
C GLU A 105 -8.34 20.37 6.52
N LEU A 106 -7.20 19.73 6.26
CA LEU A 106 -6.14 19.55 7.25
C LEU A 106 -5.58 20.90 7.72
N VAL A 107 -5.24 21.78 6.80
CA VAL A 107 -4.69 23.11 7.12
C VAL A 107 -5.69 23.92 7.95
N GLN A 108 -6.97 23.94 7.57
CA GLN A 108 -8.00 24.63 8.34
C GLN A 108 -8.21 24.00 9.72
N SER A 109 -8.18 22.68 9.79
CA SER A 109 -8.29 21.96 11.07
C SER A 109 -7.11 22.30 11.98
N PHE A 110 -5.89 22.28 11.47
CA PHE A 110 -4.70 22.67 12.24
C PHE A 110 -4.74 24.15 12.67
N HIS A 111 -5.19 25.04 11.81
CA HIS A 111 -5.35 26.46 12.17
C HIS A 111 -6.41 26.67 13.24
N SER A 112 -7.55 26.00 13.12
CA SER A 112 -8.60 26.01 14.14
C SER A 112 -8.13 25.44 15.48
N LEU A 113 -7.30 24.39 15.42
CA LEU A 113 -6.67 23.78 16.60
C LEU A 113 -5.73 24.73 17.31
N TYR A 114 -4.90 25.47 16.57
CA TYR A 114 -4.01 26.47 17.13
C TYR A 114 -4.80 27.49 17.98
N LEU A 115 -5.83 28.09 17.38
CA LEU A 115 -6.68 29.09 18.06
C LEU A 115 -7.40 28.50 19.28
N GLN A 116 -7.82 27.24 19.22
CA GLN A 116 -8.49 26.58 20.33
C GLN A 116 -7.53 26.18 21.47
N ILE A 117 -6.33 25.72 21.14
CA ILE A 117 -5.27 25.43 22.11
C ILE A 117 -4.92 26.71 22.87
N GLU A 118 -4.64 27.80 22.16
CA GLU A 118 -4.33 29.08 22.75
C GLU A 118 -5.45 29.57 23.69
N ALA A 119 -6.71 29.40 23.28
CA ALA A 119 -7.88 29.78 24.09
C ALA A 119 -8.17 28.84 25.28
N ASN A 120 -7.81 27.55 25.18
CA ASN A 120 -8.12 26.56 26.19
C ASN A 120 -6.96 26.25 27.16
N ILE A 121 -5.74 26.59 26.84
CA ILE A 121 -4.57 26.45 27.75
C ILE A 121 -4.89 27.04 29.14
N PRO A 122 -5.41 28.28 29.27
CA PRO A 122 -5.71 28.84 30.56
C PRO A 122 -6.81 28.06 31.36
N ARG A 123 -7.76 27.46 30.65
CA ARG A 123 -8.80 26.62 31.26
C ARG A 123 -8.25 25.27 31.70
N TRP A 124 -7.41 24.65 30.94
CA TRP A 124 -6.79 23.37 31.29
C TRP A 124 -5.80 23.54 32.44
N THR A 125 -5.03 24.64 32.44
CA THR A 125 -4.13 24.98 33.56
C THR A 125 -4.91 25.18 34.85
N ALA A 126 -5.99 25.92 34.80
CA ALA A 126 -6.87 26.14 35.98
C ALA A 126 -7.52 24.83 36.48
N TYR A 127 -7.95 23.95 35.56
CA TYR A 127 -8.57 22.67 35.90
C TYR A 127 -7.58 21.68 36.52
N LEU A 128 -6.36 21.62 35.99
CA LEU A 128 -5.30 20.73 36.49
C LEU A 128 -4.75 21.23 37.84
N HIS A 129 -4.58 22.54 38.01
CA HIS A 129 -4.21 23.10 39.31
C HIS A 129 -5.24 22.86 40.41
N ALA A 130 -6.51 22.74 40.05
CA ALA A 130 -7.57 22.46 41.03
C ALA A 130 -7.63 21.00 41.48
N GLN A 131 -7.09 20.07 40.69
CA GLN A 131 -7.17 18.63 40.95
C GLN A 131 -5.89 17.99 41.51
N ASP A 132 -4.72 18.47 41.10
CA ASP A 132 -3.44 17.89 41.58
C ASP A 132 -2.26 18.89 41.45
N PRO A 133 -1.70 19.38 42.59
CA PRO A 133 -0.56 20.33 42.55
C PRO A 133 0.74 19.78 41.98
N ASP A 134 0.89 18.46 41.89
CA ASP A 134 2.14 17.80 41.47
C ASP A 134 2.32 17.69 39.94
N MET A 135 1.34 18.10 39.16
CA MET A 135 1.43 18.08 37.69
C MET A 135 2.14 19.27 37.02
N GLY A 136 2.81 20.12 37.81
CA GLY A 136 3.56 21.28 37.32
C GLY A 136 4.64 20.97 36.25
N TRP A 137 5.21 19.75 36.27
CA TRP A 137 6.15 19.31 35.25
C TRP A 137 5.52 19.14 33.86
N LEU A 138 4.26 18.71 33.79
CA LEU A 138 3.54 18.56 32.53
C LEU A 138 3.20 19.92 31.93
N MET A 139 2.86 20.88 32.82
CA MET A 139 2.57 22.25 32.44
C MET A 139 3.78 22.98 31.87
N SER A 140 4.92 22.89 32.54
CA SER A 140 6.17 23.50 32.04
C SER A 140 6.61 22.92 30.70
N ARG A 141 6.22 21.66 30.41
CA ARG A 141 6.46 21.05 29.09
C ARG A 141 5.47 21.54 28.04
N LEU A 142 4.20 21.72 28.36
CA LEU A 142 3.18 22.20 27.43
C LEU A 142 3.34 23.70 27.12
N GLU A 143 3.70 24.51 28.11
CA GLU A 143 4.03 25.93 27.93
C GLU A 143 5.34 26.15 27.14
N GLY A 144 6.27 25.20 27.24
CA GLY A 144 7.53 25.23 26.49
C GLY A 144 7.43 24.75 25.04
N ILE A 145 6.25 24.26 24.60
CA ILE A 145 6.01 23.90 23.21
C ILE A 145 5.68 25.18 22.43
N ASP A 146 6.57 25.56 21.54
CA ASP A 146 6.32 26.65 20.58
C ASP A 146 5.34 26.12 19.50
N TRP A 147 4.06 26.28 19.77
CA TRP A 147 2.96 25.85 18.90
C TRP A 147 3.01 26.56 17.55
N GLU A 148 3.49 27.80 17.53
CA GLU A 148 3.64 28.58 16.30
C GLU A 148 4.72 27.98 15.40
N GLN A 149 5.87 27.58 15.97
CA GLN A 149 6.90 26.85 15.22
C GLN A 149 6.43 25.45 14.78
N LEU A 150 5.66 24.76 15.61
CA LEU A 150 5.13 23.45 15.25
C LEU A 150 4.14 23.56 14.09
N LEU A 151 3.27 24.55 14.13
CA LEU A 151 2.32 24.85 13.06
C LEU A 151 3.04 25.27 11.79
N HIS A 152 4.02 26.13 11.93
CA HIS A 152 4.85 26.57 10.80
C HIS A 152 5.63 25.38 10.19
N LYS A 153 6.10 24.44 10.99
CA LYS A 153 6.71 23.18 10.49
C LYS A 153 5.70 22.26 9.82
N VAL A 154 4.46 22.16 10.32
CA VAL A 154 3.42 21.35 9.70
C VAL A 154 2.91 21.99 8.43
N THR A 155 2.61 23.30 8.43
CA THR A 155 2.15 24.02 7.23
C THR A 155 3.25 24.11 6.18
N SER A 156 4.48 24.46 6.57
CA SER A 156 5.63 24.46 5.65
C SER A 156 6.00 23.05 5.20
N GLY A 157 5.78 22.04 6.03
CA GLY A 157 5.88 20.63 5.65
C GLY A 157 4.83 20.22 4.62
N LEU A 158 3.59 20.68 4.78
CA LEU A 158 2.50 20.46 3.80
C LEU A 158 2.73 21.29 2.52
N ASP A 159 3.15 22.56 2.64
CA ASP A 159 3.57 23.37 1.52
C ASP A 159 4.81 22.77 0.84
N THR A 160 5.73 22.21 1.61
CA THR A 160 6.89 21.49 1.10
C THR A 160 6.49 20.20 0.40
N VAL A 161 5.48 19.47 0.89
CA VAL A 161 4.92 18.31 0.20
C VAL A 161 4.18 18.72 -1.07
N LEU A 162 3.44 19.85 -1.07
CA LEU A 162 2.76 20.39 -2.25
C LEU A 162 3.74 21.00 -3.25
N VAL A 163 4.68 21.82 -2.79
CA VAL A 163 5.75 22.42 -3.61
C VAL A 163 6.75 21.34 -4.02
N ASN A 164 7.02 20.32 -3.19
CA ASN A 164 7.86 19.19 -3.58
C ASN A 164 7.11 18.14 -4.38
N ALA A 165 5.78 18.06 -4.33
CA ALA A 165 5.00 17.32 -5.34
C ALA A 165 5.02 18.07 -6.70
N ALA A 166 5.05 19.41 -6.68
CA ALA A 166 5.31 20.25 -7.86
C ALA A 166 6.81 20.48 -8.11
N GLY A 167 7.64 20.44 -7.06
CA GLY A 167 9.09 20.72 -7.06
C GLY A 167 9.94 19.56 -6.51
N ALA A 168 9.48 18.29 -6.62
CA ALA A 168 10.25 17.08 -6.26
C ALA A 168 11.58 16.93 -7.03
N VAL A 169 11.97 18.00 -7.70
CA VAL A 169 13.22 18.13 -8.46
C VAL A 169 14.45 18.18 -7.56
N SER A 170 14.34 18.56 -6.28
CA SER A 170 15.55 18.72 -5.45
C SER A 170 15.72 17.73 -4.29
N ALA A 171 14.69 16.98 -3.91
CA ALA A 171 14.82 16.03 -2.79
C ALA A 171 15.03 14.58 -3.27
N THR A 172 16.08 14.34 -3.97
CA THR A 172 16.58 13.07 -4.45
C THR A 172 16.27 12.83 -5.93
N VAL A 173 17.14 13.32 -6.77
CA VAL A 173 17.23 12.94 -8.20
C VAL A 173 16.99 11.41 -8.36
N ASN A 174 17.51 10.61 -7.45
CA ASN A 174 17.31 9.14 -7.45
C ASN A 174 15.85 8.72 -7.27
N LEU A 175 15.06 9.39 -6.42
CA LEU A 175 13.63 9.03 -6.25
C LEU A 175 12.82 9.39 -7.49
N VAL A 176 13.06 10.58 -8.06
CA VAL A 176 12.39 11.02 -9.29
C VAL A 176 12.77 10.15 -10.47
N VAL A 177 14.06 9.84 -10.60
CA VAL A 177 14.57 8.94 -11.65
C VAL A 177 13.96 7.54 -11.49
N THR A 178 13.99 6.97 -10.29
CA THR A 178 13.39 5.65 -10.00
C THR A 178 11.89 5.63 -10.28
N ALA A 179 11.15 6.65 -9.81
CA ALA A 179 9.72 6.78 -10.05
C ALA A 179 9.39 6.96 -11.54
N SER A 180 10.19 7.77 -12.25
CA SER A 180 10.04 7.95 -13.70
C SER A 180 10.28 6.66 -14.47
N PHE A 181 11.34 5.92 -14.15
CA PHE A 181 11.60 4.61 -14.76
C PHE A 181 10.49 3.61 -14.40
N ALA A 182 10.05 3.55 -13.15
CA ALA A 182 8.96 2.68 -12.75
C ALA A 182 7.65 3.01 -13.50
N LEU A 183 7.35 4.29 -13.70
CA LEU A 183 6.18 4.73 -14.45
C LEU A 183 6.31 4.36 -15.95
N ILE A 184 7.45 4.64 -16.57
CA ILE A 184 7.72 4.27 -17.96
C ILE A 184 7.61 2.75 -18.14
N ILE A 185 8.24 1.97 -17.27
CA ILE A 185 8.18 0.51 -17.30
C ILE A 185 6.74 0.01 -17.12
N SER A 186 5.99 0.62 -16.20
CA SER A 186 4.57 0.28 -15.96
C SER A 186 3.72 0.53 -17.21
N VAL A 187 3.96 1.63 -17.93
CA VAL A 187 3.30 1.96 -19.21
C VAL A 187 3.64 0.89 -20.25
N TYR A 188 4.91 0.58 -20.46
CA TYR A 188 5.35 -0.44 -21.42
C TYR A 188 4.80 -1.83 -21.08
N LEU A 189 4.84 -2.22 -19.81
CA LEU A 189 4.30 -3.50 -19.34
C LEU A 189 2.78 -3.57 -19.52
N SER A 190 2.07 -2.49 -19.21
CA SER A 190 0.61 -2.44 -19.38
C SER A 190 0.19 -2.50 -20.84
N LEU A 191 0.83 -1.73 -21.71
CA LEU A 191 0.52 -1.72 -23.14
C LEU A 191 0.99 -3.01 -23.84
N GLY A 192 2.13 -3.57 -23.42
CA GLY A 192 2.70 -4.82 -23.94
C GLY A 192 2.19 -6.09 -23.29
N ALA A 193 1.28 -6.02 -22.31
CA ALA A 193 0.91 -7.15 -21.44
C ALA A 193 0.49 -8.41 -22.18
N GLN A 194 -0.22 -8.30 -23.32
CA GLN A 194 -0.65 -9.45 -24.12
C GLN A 194 0.53 -10.11 -24.81
N SER A 195 1.41 -9.32 -25.46
CA SER A 195 2.58 -9.82 -26.18
C SER A 195 3.61 -10.42 -25.23
N LEU A 196 3.96 -9.67 -24.17
CA LEU A 196 4.89 -10.10 -23.14
C LEU A 196 4.39 -11.35 -22.41
N GLY A 197 3.10 -11.41 -22.10
CA GLY A 197 2.49 -12.57 -21.50
C GLY A 197 2.52 -13.81 -22.40
N HIS A 198 2.38 -13.65 -23.72
CA HIS A 198 2.53 -14.75 -24.68
C HIS A 198 3.98 -15.22 -24.76
N GLN A 199 4.92 -14.30 -24.91
CA GLN A 199 6.36 -14.62 -24.95
C GLN A 199 6.81 -15.33 -23.67
N ALA A 200 6.43 -14.81 -22.48
CA ALA A 200 6.76 -15.42 -21.20
C ALA A 200 6.22 -16.86 -21.08
N ARG A 201 4.97 -17.09 -21.52
CA ARG A 201 4.39 -18.45 -21.53
C ARG A 201 5.14 -19.39 -22.47
N THR A 202 5.55 -18.90 -23.64
CA THR A 202 6.32 -19.68 -24.60
C THR A 202 7.69 -20.04 -24.04
N LEU A 203 8.40 -19.09 -23.43
CA LEU A 203 9.68 -19.33 -22.77
C LEU A 203 9.55 -20.34 -21.61
N VAL A 204 8.57 -20.15 -20.75
CA VAL A 204 8.32 -21.08 -19.63
C VAL A 204 8.07 -22.50 -20.12
N ARG A 205 7.29 -22.67 -21.21
CA ARG A 205 7.02 -23.99 -21.79
C ARG A 205 8.21 -24.58 -22.53
N ALA A 206 9.06 -23.73 -23.12
CA ALA A 206 10.22 -24.20 -23.89
C ALA A 206 11.38 -24.67 -23.00
N TYR A 207 11.62 -23.96 -21.89
CA TYR A 207 12.81 -24.19 -21.06
C TYR A 207 12.54 -25.00 -19.79
N LEU A 208 11.30 -25.06 -19.28
CA LEU A 208 10.96 -25.81 -18.08
C LEU A 208 10.35 -27.18 -18.45
N LYS A 209 10.61 -28.17 -17.59
CA LYS A 209 9.93 -29.47 -17.68
C LYS A 209 8.40 -29.28 -17.55
N PRO A 210 7.56 -30.09 -18.22
CA PRO A 210 6.11 -29.87 -18.30
C PRO A 210 5.43 -29.66 -16.94
N GLY A 211 5.84 -30.40 -15.91
CA GLY A 211 5.29 -30.26 -14.54
C GLY A 211 5.63 -28.92 -13.91
N HIS A 212 6.89 -28.45 -14.03
CA HIS A 212 7.30 -27.15 -13.49
C HIS A 212 6.70 -26.00 -14.29
N ALA A 213 6.59 -26.11 -15.59
CA ALA A 213 5.95 -25.12 -16.45
C ALA A 213 4.46 -24.95 -16.07
N ALA A 214 3.73 -26.04 -15.87
CA ALA A 214 2.35 -26.00 -15.43
C ALA A 214 2.19 -25.31 -14.05
N TRP A 215 3.10 -25.62 -13.12
CA TRP A 215 3.10 -25.03 -11.78
C TRP A 215 3.35 -23.50 -11.82
N VAL A 216 4.37 -23.05 -12.56
CA VAL A 216 4.69 -21.63 -12.72
C VAL A 216 3.52 -20.88 -13.36
N LEU A 217 2.93 -21.41 -14.42
CA LEU A 217 1.79 -20.78 -15.08
C LEU A 217 0.54 -20.74 -14.20
N LYS A 218 0.33 -21.78 -13.37
CA LYS A 218 -0.73 -21.82 -12.36
C LYS A 218 -0.50 -20.73 -11.32
N PHE A 219 0.71 -20.62 -10.76
CA PHE A 219 1.09 -19.59 -9.80
C PHE A 219 0.81 -18.17 -10.34
N CYS A 220 1.32 -17.86 -11.55
CA CYS A 220 1.10 -16.54 -12.16
C CYS A 220 -0.39 -16.22 -12.37
N ARG A 221 -1.20 -17.20 -12.74
CA ARG A 221 -2.64 -17.04 -12.92
C ARG A 221 -3.33 -16.76 -11.58
N LEU A 222 -3.06 -17.57 -10.56
CA LEU A 222 -3.62 -17.40 -9.21
C LEU A 222 -3.20 -16.06 -8.65
N PHE A 223 -1.91 -15.70 -8.76
CA PHE A 223 -1.39 -14.43 -8.27
C PHE A 223 -2.12 -13.23 -8.89
N ARG A 224 -2.23 -13.20 -10.22
CA ARG A 224 -2.95 -12.13 -10.92
C ARG A 224 -4.40 -12.03 -10.49
N GLN A 225 -5.09 -13.17 -10.33
CA GLN A 225 -6.49 -13.20 -9.93
C GLN A 225 -6.68 -12.75 -8.48
N SER A 226 -5.87 -13.28 -7.56
CA SER A 226 -5.90 -12.91 -6.14
C SER A 226 -5.55 -11.45 -5.93
N PHE A 227 -4.55 -10.94 -6.68
CA PHE A 227 -4.17 -9.52 -6.63
C PHE A 227 -5.30 -8.60 -7.10
N ALA A 228 -5.95 -8.94 -8.22
CA ALA A 228 -7.06 -8.16 -8.72
C ALA A 228 -8.26 -8.16 -7.75
N ASN A 229 -8.59 -9.32 -7.19
CA ASN A 229 -9.68 -9.45 -6.23
C ASN A 229 -9.36 -8.67 -4.94
N PHE A 230 -8.14 -8.82 -4.42
CA PHE A 230 -7.69 -8.12 -3.21
C PHE A 230 -7.72 -6.60 -3.40
N LEU A 231 -7.14 -6.10 -4.48
CA LEU A 231 -7.11 -4.66 -4.75
C LEU A 231 -8.53 -4.08 -4.92
N THR A 232 -9.40 -4.78 -5.65
CA THR A 232 -10.80 -4.37 -5.81
C THR A 232 -11.54 -4.36 -4.47
N GLY A 233 -11.31 -5.39 -3.65
CA GLY A 233 -11.87 -5.48 -2.30
C GLY A 233 -11.39 -4.33 -1.41
N GLN A 234 -10.07 -4.09 -1.39
CA GLN A 234 -9.46 -3.05 -0.56
C GLN A 234 -9.91 -1.63 -0.95
N CYS A 235 -9.98 -1.33 -2.26
CA CYS A 235 -10.52 -0.05 -2.71
C CYS A 235 -12.01 0.12 -2.36
N SER A 236 -12.80 -0.95 -2.49
CA SER A 236 -14.23 -0.91 -2.12
C SER A 236 -14.43 -0.73 -0.62
N GLU A 237 -13.66 -1.43 0.19
CA GLU A 237 -13.65 -1.33 1.65
C GLU A 237 -13.25 0.09 2.09
N ALA A 238 -12.17 0.65 1.52
CA ALA A 238 -11.71 1.99 1.83
C ALA A 238 -12.80 3.05 1.62
N VAL A 239 -13.54 2.97 0.50
CA VAL A 239 -14.65 3.88 0.23
C VAL A 239 -15.81 3.69 1.20
N ILE A 240 -16.20 2.44 1.46
CA ILE A 240 -17.30 2.12 2.39
C ILE A 240 -16.95 2.58 3.80
N LEU A 241 -15.74 2.29 4.28
CA LEU A 241 -15.29 2.65 5.61
C LEU A 241 -15.19 4.16 5.79
N GLY A 242 -14.65 4.87 4.79
CA GLY A 242 -14.59 6.33 4.81
C GLY A 242 -15.96 6.99 4.87
N MET A 243 -16.92 6.53 4.06
CA MET A 243 -18.29 7.02 4.11
C MET A 243 -18.97 6.70 5.45
N LEU A 244 -18.79 5.48 5.96
CA LEU A 244 -19.37 5.05 7.21
C LEU A 244 -18.82 5.86 8.39
N MET A 245 -17.51 6.14 8.39
CA MET A 245 -16.84 6.93 9.41
C MET A 245 -17.31 8.39 9.38
N SER A 246 -17.37 8.99 8.19
CA SER A 246 -17.90 10.35 8.02
C SER A 246 -19.34 10.47 8.50
N LEU A 247 -20.19 9.49 8.16
CA LEU A 247 -21.58 9.46 8.57
C LEU A 247 -21.73 9.27 10.09
N ALA A 248 -20.95 8.36 10.69
CA ALA A 248 -20.98 8.11 12.12
C ALA A 248 -20.57 9.35 12.91
N PHE A 249 -19.45 10.00 12.58
CA PHE A 249 -19.01 11.21 13.24
C PHE A 249 -20.04 12.34 13.10
N SER A 250 -20.64 12.49 11.93
CA SER A 250 -21.70 13.50 11.70
C SER A 250 -22.95 13.20 12.50
N LEU A 251 -23.38 11.94 12.59
CA LEU A 251 -24.56 11.50 13.34
C LEU A 251 -24.40 11.75 14.85
N PHE A 252 -23.23 11.48 15.38
CA PHE A 252 -22.91 11.70 16.80
C PHE A 252 -22.45 13.14 17.08
N ARG A 253 -22.55 14.05 16.11
CA ARG A 253 -22.17 15.46 16.19
C ARG A 253 -20.74 15.67 16.69
N ILE A 254 -19.83 14.81 16.22
CA ILE A 254 -18.40 14.92 16.47
C ILE A 254 -17.79 15.80 15.37
N PRO A 255 -16.95 16.78 15.72
CA PRO A 255 -16.32 17.65 14.73
C PRO A 255 -15.44 16.86 13.77
N TYR A 256 -15.15 17.45 12.61
CA TYR A 256 -14.27 16.90 11.59
C TYR A 256 -14.73 15.58 10.94
N GLY A 257 -16.04 15.29 10.90
CA GLY A 257 -16.56 14.03 10.36
C GLY A 257 -16.15 13.76 8.91
N SER A 258 -16.19 14.77 8.02
CA SER A 258 -15.73 14.66 6.64
C SER A 258 -14.23 14.38 6.53
N LEU A 259 -13.43 15.10 7.30
CA LEU A 259 -11.97 14.93 7.35
C LEU A 259 -11.59 13.54 7.85
N VAL A 260 -12.22 13.10 8.96
CA VAL A 260 -11.98 11.76 9.55
C VAL A 260 -12.38 10.66 8.55
N GLY A 261 -13.53 10.82 7.88
CA GLY A 261 -13.97 9.87 6.87
C GLY A 261 -12.99 9.77 5.69
N MET A 262 -12.52 10.91 5.17
CA MET A 262 -11.57 10.96 4.07
C MET A 262 -10.20 10.42 4.49
N LEU A 263 -9.70 10.80 5.66
CA LEU A 263 -8.46 10.29 6.22
C LEU A 263 -8.51 8.77 6.40
N THR A 264 -9.63 8.27 6.95
CA THR A 264 -9.85 6.82 7.12
C THR A 264 -9.88 6.11 5.77
N ALA A 265 -10.55 6.65 4.75
CA ALA A 265 -10.59 6.05 3.42
C ALA A 265 -9.19 5.95 2.80
N ILE A 266 -8.37 6.99 2.92
CA ILE A 266 -7.00 6.99 2.37
C ILE A 266 -6.11 6.01 3.15
N CYS A 267 -6.16 6.05 4.48
CA CYS A 267 -5.37 5.17 5.32
C CYS A 267 -5.79 3.70 5.20
N ALA A 268 -7.07 3.40 5.00
CA ALA A 268 -7.60 2.05 4.87
C ALA A 268 -7.01 1.26 3.69
N ILE A 269 -6.38 1.92 2.71
CA ILE A 269 -5.62 1.24 1.67
C ILE A 269 -4.53 0.33 2.26
N ILE A 270 -4.01 0.65 3.45
CA ILE A 270 -3.02 -0.14 4.17
C ILE A 270 -3.72 -0.94 5.27
N PRO A 271 -3.94 -2.26 5.10
CA PRO A 271 -4.67 -3.06 6.08
C PRO A 271 -4.08 -2.97 7.49
N TYR A 272 -4.91 -2.90 8.50
CA TYR A 272 -4.60 -2.78 9.93
C TYR A 272 -3.88 -1.49 10.33
N VAL A 273 -2.77 -1.15 9.66
CA VAL A 273 -1.97 0.05 9.96
C VAL A 273 -2.77 1.32 9.68
N GLY A 274 -3.53 1.32 8.58
CA GLY A 274 -4.35 2.45 8.18
C GLY A 274 -5.45 2.78 9.19
N ALA A 275 -6.15 1.77 9.68
CA ALA A 275 -7.18 1.92 10.70
C ALA A 275 -6.62 2.48 12.01
N LEU A 276 -5.46 1.95 12.46
CA LEU A 276 -4.79 2.44 13.67
C LEU A 276 -4.34 3.90 13.50
N LEU A 277 -3.67 4.21 12.39
CA LEU A 277 -3.15 5.55 12.12
C LEU A 277 -4.29 6.58 12.04
N SER A 278 -5.35 6.27 11.29
CA SER A 278 -6.49 7.19 11.17
C SER A 278 -7.25 7.33 12.50
N CYS A 279 -7.33 6.27 13.33
CA CYS A 279 -7.90 6.35 14.68
C CYS A 279 -7.12 7.34 15.55
N VAL A 280 -5.81 7.16 15.63
CA VAL A 280 -4.95 8.02 16.47
C VAL A 280 -5.05 9.47 16.02
N ILE A 281 -4.93 9.75 14.72
CA ILE A 281 -5.02 11.12 14.20
C ILE A 281 -6.42 11.70 14.46
N SER A 282 -7.48 10.95 14.19
CA SER A 282 -8.86 11.42 14.34
C SER A 282 -9.21 11.74 15.81
N VAL A 283 -8.84 10.85 16.73
CA VAL A 283 -9.06 11.05 18.16
C VAL A 283 -8.23 12.23 18.68
N PHE A 284 -6.98 12.35 18.21
CA PHE A 284 -6.11 13.48 18.55
C PHE A 284 -6.70 14.82 18.08
N LEU A 285 -7.23 14.88 16.86
CA LEU A 285 -7.88 16.10 16.33
C LEU A 285 -9.08 16.51 17.19
N VAL A 286 -9.90 15.56 17.63
CA VAL A 286 -11.06 15.84 18.48
C VAL A 286 -10.63 16.17 19.91
N LEU A 287 -9.57 15.55 20.43
CA LEU A 287 -9.01 15.81 21.77
C LEU A 287 -8.62 17.28 21.95
N LEU A 288 -8.10 17.88 20.90
CA LEU A 288 -7.68 19.28 20.93
C LEU A 288 -8.88 20.24 20.96
N VAL A 289 -10.08 19.80 20.61
CA VAL A 289 -11.31 20.56 20.72
C VAL A 289 -11.92 20.41 22.11
N ASP A 290 -12.17 19.16 22.53
CA ASP A 290 -12.79 18.83 23.82
C ASP A 290 -12.39 17.39 24.21
N PRO A 291 -11.80 17.19 25.42
CA PRO A 291 -11.42 15.86 25.90
C PRO A 291 -12.61 14.89 26.04
N LEU A 292 -13.78 15.37 26.40
CA LEU A 292 -14.97 14.52 26.54
C LEU A 292 -15.48 14.06 25.17
N LEU A 293 -15.45 14.96 24.19
CA LEU A 293 -15.75 14.61 22.80
C LEU A 293 -14.74 13.63 22.21
N ALA A 294 -13.47 13.70 22.61
CA ALA A 294 -12.45 12.75 22.18
C ALA A 294 -12.74 11.32 22.64
N VAL A 295 -13.18 11.15 23.88
CA VAL A 295 -13.62 9.83 24.38
C VAL A 295 -14.82 9.33 23.57
N ARG A 296 -15.79 10.20 23.28
CA ARG A 296 -16.92 9.84 22.41
C ARG A 296 -16.46 9.48 20.99
N ALA A 297 -15.52 10.23 20.42
CA ALA A 297 -14.93 9.97 19.11
C ALA A 297 -14.23 8.60 19.07
N LEU A 298 -13.45 8.29 20.10
CA LEU A 298 -12.79 6.98 20.22
C LEU A 298 -13.83 5.84 20.28
N LEU A 299 -14.87 5.98 21.09
CA LEU A 299 -15.91 4.96 21.22
C LEU A 299 -16.66 4.74 19.90
N VAL A 300 -17.03 5.84 19.21
CA VAL A 300 -17.68 5.77 17.89
C VAL A 300 -16.73 5.16 16.85
N TYR A 301 -15.47 5.57 16.85
CA TYR A 301 -14.46 5.00 15.94
C TYR A 301 -14.32 3.49 16.15
N LEU A 302 -14.17 3.04 17.39
CA LEU A 302 -14.05 1.62 17.72
C LEU A 302 -15.32 0.83 17.38
N ALA A 303 -16.50 1.42 17.57
CA ALA A 303 -17.78 0.79 17.19
C ALA A 303 -17.87 0.61 15.66
N VAL A 304 -17.50 1.63 14.87
CA VAL A 304 -17.45 1.53 13.41
C VAL A 304 -16.42 0.50 12.99
N GLN A 305 -15.25 0.49 13.60
CA GLN A 305 -14.20 -0.47 13.32
C GLN A 305 -14.61 -1.91 13.68
N PHE A 306 -15.37 -2.09 14.75
CA PHE A 306 -15.94 -3.39 15.10
C PHE A 306 -16.94 -3.87 14.04
N ILE A 307 -17.84 -2.99 13.58
CA ILE A 307 -18.79 -3.30 12.50
C ILE A 307 -18.03 -3.66 11.21
N GLU A 308 -17.01 -2.90 10.87
CA GLU A 308 -16.15 -3.14 9.72
C GLU A 308 -15.51 -4.54 9.80
N ASN A 309 -14.80 -4.85 10.87
CA ASN A 309 -14.08 -6.10 11.04
C ASN A 309 -15.00 -7.35 11.06
N GLN A 310 -16.20 -7.22 11.61
CA GLN A 310 -17.14 -8.36 11.73
C GLN A 310 -18.02 -8.56 10.51
N PHE A 311 -18.41 -7.47 9.84
CA PHE A 311 -19.45 -7.55 8.81
C PHE A 311 -18.97 -7.11 7.43
N ILE A 312 -18.16 -6.05 7.33
CA ILE A 312 -17.77 -5.46 6.05
C ILE A 312 -16.56 -6.18 5.48
N TYR A 313 -15.48 -6.22 6.25
CA TYR A 313 -14.20 -6.82 5.83
C TYR A 313 -14.36 -8.27 5.34
N PRO A 314 -15.03 -9.18 6.05
CA PRO A 314 -15.18 -10.57 5.59
C PRO A 314 -15.97 -10.71 4.29
N ARG A 315 -16.89 -9.78 4.01
CA ARG A 315 -17.72 -9.80 2.78
C ARG A 315 -17.03 -9.14 1.60
N VAL A 316 -16.26 -8.09 1.82
CA VAL A 316 -15.66 -7.26 0.78
C VAL A 316 -14.25 -7.76 0.42
N VAL A 317 -13.42 -8.00 1.42
CA VAL A 317 -11.99 -8.37 1.25
C VAL A 317 -11.72 -9.82 1.63
N GLY A 318 -12.34 -10.32 2.71
CA GLY A 318 -11.96 -11.58 3.35
C GLY A 318 -12.02 -12.82 2.46
N LYS A 319 -12.92 -12.86 1.46
CA LYS A 319 -12.99 -13.97 0.48
C LYS A 319 -11.85 -13.94 -0.54
N SER A 320 -11.15 -12.82 -0.66
CA SER A 320 -10.14 -12.59 -1.70
C SER A 320 -8.74 -13.04 -1.32
N VAL A 321 -8.41 -13.07 -0.02
CA VAL A 321 -7.04 -13.30 0.47
C VAL A 321 -6.93 -14.54 1.34
N GLY A 322 -7.94 -14.87 2.16
CA GLY A 322 -7.98 -16.07 3.00
C GLY A 322 -6.82 -16.22 4.00
N LEU A 323 -6.12 -15.13 4.30
CA LEU A 323 -4.99 -15.07 5.23
C LEU A 323 -5.46 -14.83 6.66
N SER A 324 -4.77 -15.45 7.63
CA SER A 324 -4.92 -15.03 9.01
C SER A 324 -4.28 -13.64 9.24
N PRO A 325 -4.75 -12.87 10.23
CA PRO A 325 -4.22 -11.53 10.53
C PRO A 325 -2.70 -11.49 10.72
N LEU A 326 -2.13 -12.52 11.33
CA LEU A 326 -0.68 -12.62 11.56
C LEU A 326 0.12 -12.65 10.24
N TYR A 327 -0.29 -13.50 9.28
CA TYR A 327 0.39 -13.57 7.98
C TYR A 327 0.23 -12.28 7.19
N THR A 328 -0.93 -11.62 7.28
CA THR A 328 -1.14 -10.32 6.65
C THR A 328 -0.22 -9.25 7.23
N LEU A 329 -0.06 -9.20 8.56
CA LEU A 329 0.81 -8.25 9.23
C LEU A 329 2.28 -8.47 8.85
N VAL A 330 2.77 -9.73 8.90
CA VAL A 330 4.16 -10.06 8.53
C VAL A 330 4.41 -9.72 7.06
N ALA A 331 3.49 -10.08 6.17
CA ALA A 331 3.61 -9.74 4.74
C ALA A 331 3.63 -8.21 4.51
N ALA A 332 2.78 -7.47 5.23
CA ALA A 332 2.75 -6.02 5.17
C ALA A 332 4.06 -5.38 5.66
N MET A 333 4.64 -5.88 6.76
CA MET A 333 5.93 -5.39 7.28
C MET A 333 7.06 -5.61 6.29
N ILE A 334 7.17 -6.82 5.71
CA ILE A 334 8.21 -7.15 4.72
C ILE A 334 8.01 -6.29 3.47
N GLY A 335 6.79 -6.27 2.94
CA GLY A 335 6.47 -5.51 1.72
C GLY A 335 6.68 -4.01 1.89
N GLY A 336 6.26 -3.47 3.04
CA GLY A 336 6.41 -2.06 3.37
C GLY A 336 7.87 -1.60 3.42
N LYS A 337 8.75 -2.44 3.99
CA LYS A 337 10.19 -2.15 4.04
C LYS A 337 10.86 -2.21 2.67
N LEU A 338 10.41 -3.10 1.77
CA LEU A 338 11.05 -3.31 0.47
C LEU A 338 10.56 -2.31 -0.60
N PHE A 339 9.26 -2.05 -0.68
CA PHE A 339 8.64 -1.29 -1.75
C PHE A 339 7.56 -0.29 -1.29
N GLY A 340 7.53 0.05 0.01
CA GLY A 340 6.54 0.96 0.56
C GLY A 340 5.10 0.41 0.42
N ILE A 341 4.15 1.31 0.18
CA ILE A 341 2.71 0.97 0.11
C ILE A 341 2.41 -0.06 -0.98
N LEU A 342 3.04 0.07 -2.15
CA LEU A 342 2.88 -0.90 -3.25
C LEU A 342 3.38 -2.28 -2.86
N GLY A 343 4.49 -2.34 -2.10
CA GLY A 343 5.04 -3.58 -1.57
C GLY A 343 4.10 -4.25 -0.56
N ILE A 344 3.44 -3.49 0.30
CA ILE A 344 2.46 -4.05 1.25
C ILE A 344 1.41 -4.86 0.51
N LEU A 345 0.75 -4.27 -0.47
CA LEU A 345 -0.32 -4.91 -1.22
C LEU A 345 0.16 -6.10 -2.06
N PHE A 346 1.35 -5.97 -2.65
CA PHE A 346 1.98 -7.05 -3.41
C PHE A 346 2.32 -8.25 -2.52
N PHE A 347 3.00 -8.03 -1.39
CA PHE A 347 3.44 -9.11 -0.51
C PHE A 347 2.30 -9.80 0.24
N ILE A 348 1.24 -9.09 0.60
CA ILE A 348 0.04 -9.71 1.17
C ILE A 348 -0.54 -10.71 0.17
N THR A 349 -0.69 -10.32 -1.08
CA THR A 349 -1.22 -11.20 -2.13
C THR A 349 -0.26 -12.35 -2.44
N LEU A 350 1.05 -12.08 -2.48
CA LEU A 350 2.08 -13.10 -2.69
C LEU A 350 2.01 -14.18 -1.61
N THR A 351 1.93 -13.78 -0.34
CA THR A 351 1.82 -14.68 0.80
C THR A 351 0.54 -15.51 0.73
N ALA A 352 -0.58 -14.90 0.33
CA ALA A 352 -1.85 -15.61 0.15
C ALA A 352 -1.74 -16.75 -0.86
N VAL A 353 -1.20 -16.44 -2.03
CA VAL A 353 -1.06 -17.43 -3.13
C VAL A 353 -0.06 -18.54 -2.76
N VAL A 354 1.06 -18.18 -2.12
CA VAL A 354 2.04 -19.18 -1.67
C VAL A 354 1.40 -20.13 -0.65
N LEU A 355 0.68 -19.61 0.34
CA LEU A 355 0.02 -20.45 1.34
C LEU A 355 -1.11 -21.31 0.74
N GLU A 356 -1.85 -20.78 -0.23
CA GLU A 356 -2.87 -21.54 -0.96
C GLU A 356 -2.27 -22.74 -1.69
N LEU A 357 -1.17 -22.53 -2.43
CA LEU A 357 -0.46 -23.58 -3.13
C LEU A 357 0.17 -24.61 -2.19
N VAL A 358 0.75 -24.17 -1.08
CA VAL A 358 1.30 -25.09 -0.04
C VAL A 358 0.21 -25.93 0.58
N LYS A 359 -0.94 -25.35 0.92
CA LYS A 359 -2.10 -26.10 1.44
C LYS A 359 -2.62 -27.12 0.44
N GLU A 360 -2.72 -26.75 -0.84
CA GLU A 360 -3.16 -27.64 -1.90
C GLU A 360 -2.20 -28.85 -2.06
N ASP A 361 -0.89 -28.59 -2.09
CA ASP A 361 0.12 -29.66 -2.18
C ASP A 361 0.09 -30.58 -0.95
N ALA A 362 -0.03 -29.98 0.25
CA ALA A 362 -0.16 -30.76 1.49
C ALA A 362 -1.40 -31.67 1.49
N CYS A 363 -2.57 -31.12 1.12
CA CYS A 363 -3.79 -31.91 1.00
C CYS A 363 -3.66 -33.03 -0.04
N ARG A 364 -3.02 -32.75 -1.18
CA ARG A 364 -2.76 -33.75 -2.21
C ARG A 364 -1.90 -34.90 -1.69
N ARG A 365 -0.81 -34.58 -0.99
CA ARG A 365 0.11 -35.59 -0.40
C ARG A 365 -0.56 -36.44 0.68
N LEU A 366 -1.43 -35.84 1.51
CA LEU A 366 -2.16 -36.57 2.54
C LEU A 366 -3.15 -37.56 1.92
N ARG A 367 -3.93 -37.13 0.92
CA ARG A 367 -4.84 -38.03 0.20
C ARG A 367 -4.11 -39.21 -0.46
N THR A 368 -2.91 -38.98 -1.03
CA THR A 368 -2.12 -40.05 -1.62
C THR A 368 -1.63 -41.04 -0.56
N LYS A 369 -1.36 -40.60 0.67
CA LYS A 369 -0.99 -41.49 1.78
C LYS A 369 -2.17 -42.32 2.32
N GLU A 370 -3.35 -41.69 2.39
CA GLU A 370 -4.60 -42.39 2.83
C GLU A 370 -5.04 -43.45 1.82
N THR A 371 -4.77 -43.29 0.53
CA THR A 371 -5.09 -44.32 -0.50
C THR A 371 -4.08 -45.46 -0.58
N LEU A 372 -2.96 -45.35 0.15
CA LEU A 372 -1.92 -46.38 0.24
C LEU A 372 -1.95 -47.19 1.56
N GLN A 373 -2.84 -46.84 2.48
CA GLN A 373 -3.19 -47.60 3.69
C GLN A 373 -4.51 -48.34 3.45
#